data_385acb26cbd3aa7a36ed0afbeb7687b3
#
_entry.id   385acb26cbd3aa7a36ed0afbeb7687b3
#
_cell.length_a   1.000
_cell.length_b   1.000
_cell.length_c   1.000
_cell.angle_alpha   90.00
_cell.angle_beta   90.00
_cell.angle_gamma   90.00
#
_symmetry.space_group_name_H-M   'P 1'
#
loop_
_entity.id
_entity.type
_entity.pdbx_description
1 polymer ?
#
loop_
_entity_poly.entity_id
_entity_poly.type
_entity_poly.pdbx_seq_one_letter_code
_entity_poly.pdbx_strand_id
1 'polypeptide(L)'
;MEENKTSTWEEYRKRTHVIGRVVSAVTLVMLVGAPFLMGKILGAYPDLGAVARAFLSVGLVWLVSSVAEFLIYTPMLGSGGGYLAFITGNLINMKIPCAVNARDMVGAKTGTPENEIISTISIATSSLVTILVLAAGVLLMVPRQPVLQSEVLQPAFENVVPALFGAMAYKYYRKNMHIAVFPLVLMSALFIFVPGLIGSTSFMIIPSGAVAILVAWIFFKKGKKERES
;
A
#
# COMPACT_ATOMS: atom_id res chain seq x y z
N MET A 1 -16.50 8.16 37.72
CA MET A 1 -15.48 7.26 37.10
C MET A 1 -15.53 7.28 35.57
N GLU A 2 -16.70 7.35 34.95
CA GLU A 2 -16.88 7.49 33.50
C GLU A 2 -16.44 8.86 32.96
N GLU A 3 -16.76 9.95 33.67
CA GLU A 3 -16.38 11.31 33.27
C GLU A 3 -14.86 11.52 33.19
N ASN A 4 -14.09 10.86 34.06
CA ASN A 4 -12.63 10.91 34.04
C ASN A 4 -12.03 10.10 32.85
N LYS A 5 -12.69 9.01 32.44
CA LYS A 5 -12.27 8.23 31.26
C LYS A 5 -12.53 8.99 29.97
N THR A 6 -13.66 9.70 29.89
CA THR A 6 -14.02 10.50 28.69
C THR A 6 -13.06 11.66 28.51
N SER A 7 -12.71 12.39 29.58
CA SER A 7 -11.76 13.48 29.51
C SER A 7 -10.34 13.03 29.09
N THR A 8 -9.87 11.90 29.61
CA THR A 8 -8.57 11.31 29.24
C THR A 8 -8.54 10.87 27.78
N TRP A 9 -9.65 10.33 27.26
CA TRP A 9 -9.75 9.92 25.85
C TRP A 9 -9.77 11.10 24.90
N GLU A 10 -10.47 12.17 25.22
CA GLU A 10 -10.48 13.39 24.43
C GLU A 10 -9.10 14.06 24.38
N GLU A 11 -8.39 14.08 25.51
CA GLU A 11 -7.03 14.59 25.59
C GLU A 11 -6.06 13.75 24.73
N TYR A 12 -6.16 12.43 24.80
CA TYR A 12 -5.39 11.51 23.95
C TYR A 12 -5.62 11.81 22.46
N ARG A 13 -6.86 11.92 22.03
CA ARG A 13 -7.21 12.23 20.63
C ARG A 13 -6.67 13.58 20.19
N LYS A 14 -6.83 14.59 21.02
CA LYS A 14 -6.30 15.95 20.72
C LYS A 14 -4.78 15.93 20.53
N ARG A 15 -4.05 15.28 21.42
CA ARG A 15 -2.58 15.13 21.33
C ARG A 15 -2.19 14.34 20.08
N THR A 16 -2.86 13.24 19.81
CA THR A 16 -2.64 12.41 18.61
C THR A 16 -2.82 13.21 17.33
N HIS A 17 -3.86 14.02 17.23
CA HIS A 17 -4.09 14.87 16.07
C HIS A 17 -3.04 15.97 15.93
N VAL A 18 -2.61 16.59 17.01
CA VAL A 18 -1.55 17.62 16.97
C VAL A 18 -0.24 17.01 16.51
N ILE A 19 0.21 15.96 17.17
CA ILE A 19 1.47 15.25 16.83
C ILE A 19 1.40 14.72 15.40
N GLY A 20 0.31 14.05 15.03
CA GLY A 20 0.12 13.48 13.71
C GLY A 20 0.19 14.53 12.60
N ARG A 21 -0.48 15.69 12.76
CA ARG A 21 -0.41 16.80 11.79
C ARG A 21 0.99 17.38 11.66
N VAL A 22 1.67 17.60 12.78
CA VAL A 22 3.03 18.16 12.77
C VAL A 22 3.99 17.20 12.08
N VAL A 23 3.98 15.91 12.46
CA VAL A 23 4.85 14.91 11.85
C VAL A 23 4.53 14.73 10.37
N SER A 24 3.24 14.69 9.98
CA SER A 24 2.85 14.62 8.57
C SER A 24 3.32 15.82 7.77
N ALA A 25 3.21 17.03 8.32
CA ALA A 25 3.68 18.24 7.67
C ALA A 25 5.21 18.23 7.49
N VAL A 26 5.96 17.85 8.52
CA VAL A 26 7.42 17.71 8.44
C VAL A 26 7.81 16.66 7.40
N THR A 27 7.16 15.49 7.41
CA THR A 27 7.41 14.44 6.41
C THR A 27 7.13 14.91 4.99
N LEU A 28 6.03 15.63 4.78
CA LEU A 28 5.69 16.19 3.47
C LEU A 28 6.75 17.20 3.00
N VAL A 29 7.18 18.10 3.88
CA VAL A 29 8.25 19.08 3.57
C VAL A 29 9.55 18.36 3.23
N MET A 30 9.91 17.30 3.96
CA MET A 30 11.11 16.50 3.66
C MET A 30 10.99 15.79 2.31
N LEU A 31 9.87 15.15 2.03
CA LEU A 31 9.64 14.43 0.77
C LEU A 31 9.67 15.36 -0.45
N VAL A 32 9.02 16.51 -0.36
CA VAL A 32 9.02 17.51 -1.43
C VAL A 32 10.36 18.22 -1.52
N GLY A 33 10.98 18.54 -0.40
CA GLY A 33 12.26 19.27 -0.35
C GLY A 33 13.47 18.46 -0.78
N ALA A 34 13.46 17.13 -0.57
CA ALA A 34 14.61 16.28 -0.88
C ALA A 34 15.04 16.35 -2.35
N PRO A 35 14.17 16.25 -3.37
CA PRO A 35 14.56 16.38 -4.77
C PRO A 35 15.17 17.74 -5.11
N PHE A 36 14.64 18.82 -4.52
CA PHE A 36 15.20 20.18 -4.72
C PHE A 36 16.57 20.34 -4.07
N LEU A 37 16.76 19.77 -2.88
CA LEU A 37 18.06 19.77 -2.22
C LEU A 37 19.09 18.97 -3.03
N MET A 38 18.71 17.79 -3.53
CA MET A 38 19.56 16.98 -4.41
C MET A 38 19.88 17.71 -5.71
N GLY A 39 18.91 18.35 -6.34
CA GLY A 39 19.10 19.17 -7.53
C GLY A 39 20.09 20.31 -7.30
N LYS A 40 20.03 20.96 -6.12
CA LYS A 40 20.99 21.99 -5.72
C LYS A 40 22.41 21.44 -5.57
N ILE A 41 22.58 20.30 -4.92
CA ILE A 41 23.89 19.68 -4.68
C ILE A 41 24.52 19.18 -6.00
N LEU A 42 23.72 18.63 -6.89
CA LEU A 42 24.17 18.07 -8.18
C LEU A 42 24.24 19.10 -9.31
N GLY A 43 23.83 20.35 -9.07
CA GLY A 43 23.78 21.39 -10.10
C GLY A 43 22.72 21.14 -11.19
N ALA A 44 21.76 20.25 -10.94
CA ALA A 44 20.71 19.81 -11.87
C ALA A 44 19.33 20.19 -11.34
N TYR A 45 18.91 21.42 -11.62
CA TYR A 45 17.57 21.87 -11.17
C TYR A 45 16.46 21.24 -12.03
N PRO A 46 15.37 20.78 -11.40
CA PRO A 46 14.22 20.27 -12.14
C PRO A 46 13.52 21.39 -12.90
N ASP A 47 13.14 21.13 -14.15
CA ASP A 47 12.22 22.01 -14.89
C ASP A 47 10.84 21.94 -14.25
N LEU A 48 10.43 23.04 -13.61
CA LEU A 48 9.15 23.13 -12.91
C LEU A 48 7.95 22.91 -13.84
N GLY A 49 8.05 23.28 -15.12
CA GLY A 49 7.02 23.03 -16.11
C GLY A 49 6.86 21.54 -16.43
N ALA A 50 7.97 20.81 -16.54
CA ALA A 50 7.97 19.38 -16.71
C ALA A 50 7.44 18.65 -15.45
N VAL A 51 7.85 19.11 -14.27
CA VAL A 51 7.34 18.58 -12.98
C VAL A 51 5.83 18.77 -12.86
N ALA A 52 5.31 19.95 -13.19
CA ALA A 52 3.87 20.23 -13.14
C ALA A 52 3.08 19.32 -14.10
N ARG A 53 3.54 19.15 -15.34
CA ARG A 53 2.93 18.25 -16.31
C ARG A 53 2.95 16.79 -15.84
N ALA A 54 4.08 16.30 -15.35
CA ALA A 54 4.20 14.96 -14.79
C ALA A 54 3.30 14.78 -13.56
N PHE A 55 3.24 15.77 -12.67
CA PHE A 55 2.35 15.74 -11.51
C PHE A 55 0.88 15.68 -11.92
N LEU A 56 0.43 16.44 -12.91
CA LEU A 56 -0.95 16.39 -13.37
C LEU A 56 -1.31 15.03 -13.98
N SER A 57 -0.41 14.42 -14.73
CA SER A 57 -0.67 13.12 -15.38
C SER A 57 -0.74 11.95 -14.39
N VAL A 58 0.08 11.97 -13.36
CA VAL A 58 0.17 10.88 -12.36
C VAL A 58 -0.62 11.21 -11.10
N GLY A 59 -0.53 12.46 -10.64
CA GLY A 59 -1.08 12.90 -9.36
C GLY A 59 -2.60 12.82 -9.29
N LEU A 60 -3.32 13.09 -10.38
CA LEU A 60 -4.79 12.98 -10.39
C LEU A 60 -5.28 11.55 -10.13
N VAL A 61 -4.63 10.57 -10.75
CA VAL A 61 -4.97 9.15 -10.56
C VAL A 61 -4.70 8.73 -9.12
N TRP A 62 -3.52 9.08 -8.61
CA TRP A 62 -3.14 8.75 -7.24
C TRP A 62 -3.93 9.53 -6.19
N LEU A 63 -4.37 10.75 -6.47
CA LEU A 63 -5.22 11.54 -5.58
C LEU A 63 -6.54 10.82 -5.30
N VAL A 64 -7.21 10.33 -6.34
CA VAL A 64 -8.47 9.59 -6.20
C VAL A 64 -8.27 8.32 -5.38
N SER A 65 -7.21 7.56 -5.67
CA SER A 65 -6.85 6.35 -4.92
C SER A 65 -6.57 6.68 -3.44
N SER A 66 -5.78 7.72 -3.19
CA SER A 66 -5.41 8.14 -1.82
C SER A 66 -6.61 8.58 -1.00
N VAL A 67 -7.57 9.30 -1.61
CA VAL A 67 -8.82 9.69 -0.94
C VAL A 67 -9.64 8.44 -0.59
N ALA A 68 -9.78 7.49 -1.53
CA ALA A 68 -10.49 6.25 -1.27
C ALA A 68 -9.82 5.43 -0.16
N GLU A 69 -8.50 5.29 -0.18
CA GLU A 69 -7.74 4.60 0.86
C GLU A 69 -7.91 5.27 2.24
N PHE A 70 -7.84 6.60 2.29
CA PHE A 70 -8.07 7.34 3.52
C PHE A 70 -9.46 7.07 4.11
N LEU A 71 -10.49 7.12 3.29
CA LEU A 71 -11.89 6.89 3.73
C LEU A 71 -12.12 5.45 4.20
N ILE A 72 -11.48 4.46 3.56
CA ILE A 72 -11.63 3.05 3.90
C ILE A 72 -10.84 2.69 5.15
N TYR A 73 -9.59 3.16 5.27
CA TYR A 73 -8.69 2.67 6.32
C TYR A 73 -8.74 3.47 7.61
N THR A 74 -9.09 4.75 7.56
CA THR A 74 -9.18 5.58 8.78
C THR A 74 -10.14 5.01 9.84
N PRO A 75 -11.35 4.55 9.50
CA PRO A 75 -12.24 3.93 10.49
C PRO A 75 -11.71 2.61 11.08
N MET A 76 -10.87 1.90 10.30
CA MET A 76 -10.29 0.62 10.74
C MET A 76 -9.11 0.80 11.69
N LEU A 77 -8.29 1.81 11.45
CA LEU A 77 -7.00 2.01 12.13
C LEU A 77 -7.08 3.02 13.27
N GLY A 78 -8.11 3.86 13.27
CA GLY A 78 -8.19 5.01 14.16
C GLY A 78 -7.24 6.14 13.78
N SER A 79 -7.26 7.24 14.52
CA SER A 79 -6.48 8.43 14.19
C SER A 79 -4.97 8.20 14.35
N GLY A 80 -4.52 7.62 15.43
CA GLY A 80 -3.10 7.38 15.70
C GLY A 80 -2.50 6.37 14.71
N GLY A 81 -3.18 5.24 14.53
CA GLY A 81 -2.79 4.22 13.57
C GLY A 81 -2.78 4.75 12.14
N GLY A 82 -3.76 5.58 11.76
CA GLY A 82 -3.84 6.22 10.46
C GLY A 82 -2.64 7.11 10.16
N TYR A 83 -2.31 8.06 11.03
CA TYR A 83 -1.13 8.92 10.85
C TYR A 83 0.16 8.11 10.65
N LEU A 84 0.41 7.14 11.53
CA LEU A 84 1.61 6.30 11.43
C LEU A 84 1.64 5.48 10.15
N ALA A 85 0.51 4.89 9.76
CA ALA A 85 0.41 4.04 8.59
C ALA A 85 0.66 4.82 7.29
N PHE A 86 0.07 6.00 7.14
CA PHE A 86 0.25 6.84 5.95
C PHE A 86 1.65 7.44 5.85
N ILE A 87 2.29 7.77 6.98
CA ILE A 87 3.67 8.27 6.98
C ILE A 87 4.67 7.16 6.67
N THR A 88 4.49 5.97 7.26
CA THR A 88 5.47 4.87 7.15
C THR A 88 5.25 3.97 5.94
N GLY A 89 4.10 4.09 5.27
CA GLY A 89 3.78 3.33 4.07
C GLY A 89 3.54 1.84 4.30
N ASN A 90 3.48 1.09 3.20
CA ASN A 90 3.21 -0.36 3.18
C ASN A 90 1.93 -0.76 3.91
N LEU A 91 0.86 0.02 3.65
CA LEU A 91 -0.40 -0.04 4.37
C LEU A 91 -1.07 -1.40 4.20
N ILE A 92 -1.37 -1.75 2.96
CA ILE A 92 -2.20 -2.91 2.59
C ILE A 92 -1.51 -4.23 2.93
N ASN A 93 -0.20 -4.33 2.66
CA ASN A 93 0.50 -5.60 2.76
C ASN A 93 1.01 -5.92 4.16
N MET A 94 1.22 -4.89 5.00
CA MET A 94 1.84 -5.08 6.30
C MET A 94 1.04 -4.43 7.44
N LYS A 95 0.72 -3.13 7.35
CA LYS A 95 0.15 -2.39 8.48
C LYS A 95 -1.27 -2.84 8.80
N ILE A 96 -2.12 -2.96 7.79
CA ILE A 96 -3.51 -3.41 7.99
C ILE A 96 -3.56 -4.85 8.52
N PRO A 97 -2.86 -5.84 7.94
CA PRO A 97 -2.81 -7.18 8.53
C PRO A 97 -2.31 -7.20 9.97
N CYS A 98 -1.28 -6.42 10.31
CA CYS A 98 -0.80 -6.33 11.69
C CYS A 98 -1.87 -5.75 12.63
N ALA A 99 -2.51 -4.65 12.26
CA ALA A 99 -3.56 -4.03 13.07
C ALA A 99 -4.78 -4.94 13.24
N VAL A 100 -5.22 -5.60 12.16
CA VAL A 100 -6.35 -6.54 12.20
C VAL A 100 -6.03 -7.73 13.09
N ASN A 101 -4.87 -8.35 12.94
CA ASN A 101 -4.47 -9.48 13.78
C ASN A 101 -4.38 -9.09 15.26
N ALA A 102 -3.76 -7.94 15.57
CA ALA A 102 -3.65 -7.47 16.94
C ALA A 102 -5.02 -7.18 17.57
N ARG A 103 -5.91 -6.55 16.82
CA ARG A 103 -7.30 -6.31 17.22
C ARG A 103 -8.05 -7.61 17.49
N ASP A 104 -7.94 -8.58 16.58
CA ASP A 104 -8.64 -9.86 16.69
C ASP A 104 -8.12 -10.68 17.88
N MET A 105 -6.82 -10.62 18.20
CA MET A 105 -6.23 -11.25 19.39
C MET A 105 -6.77 -10.68 20.70
N VAL A 106 -7.09 -9.39 20.74
CA VAL A 106 -7.61 -8.72 21.96
C VAL A 106 -9.14 -8.72 22.00
N GLY A 107 -9.80 -9.05 20.88
CA GLY A 107 -11.25 -9.01 20.76
C GLY A 107 -11.85 -7.60 20.69
N ALA A 108 -11.05 -6.58 20.34
CA ALA A 108 -11.52 -5.21 20.22
C ALA A 108 -12.38 -5.03 18.97
N LYS A 109 -13.45 -4.21 19.10
CA LYS A 109 -14.35 -3.92 17.97
C LYS A 109 -13.87 -2.70 17.20
N THR A 110 -14.00 -2.72 15.88
CA THR A 110 -13.67 -1.57 15.01
C THR A 110 -14.43 -0.32 15.46
N GLY A 111 -13.74 0.81 15.53
CA GLY A 111 -14.31 2.10 15.92
C GLY A 111 -14.36 2.35 17.43
N THR A 112 -13.85 1.42 18.25
CA THR A 112 -13.76 1.63 19.71
C THR A 112 -12.41 2.24 20.10
N PRO A 113 -12.31 2.89 21.28
CA PRO A 113 -11.05 3.37 21.83
C PRO A 113 -9.96 2.29 21.93
N GLU A 114 -10.35 1.09 22.32
CA GLU A 114 -9.46 -0.06 22.42
C GLU A 114 -8.86 -0.42 21.03
N ASN A 115 -9.70 -0.43 19.99
CA ASN A 115 -9.24 -0.67 18.62
C ASN A 115 -8.23 0.39 18.18
N GLU A 116 -8.48 1.67 18.50
CA GLU A 116 -7.56 2.75 18.12
C GLU A 116 -6.19 2.61 18.79
N ILE A 117 -6.15 2.31 20.07
CA ILE A 117 -4.92 2.12 20.84
C ILE A 117 -4.15 0.89 20.32
N ILE A 118 -4.82 -0.26 20.18
CA ILE A 118 -4.20 -1.50 19.72
C ILE A 118 -3.67 -1.36 18.30
N SER A 119 -4.44 -0.77 17.41
CA SER A 119 -4.02 -0.51 16.03
C SER A 119 -2.79 0.41 16.00
N THR A 120 -2.79 1.47 16.79
CA THR A 120 -1.66 2.42 16.87
C THR A 120 -0.39 1.73 17.35
N ILE A 121 -0.45 0.93 18.41
CA ILE A 121 0.71 0.18 18.95
C ILE A 121 1.21 -0.84 17.93
N SER A 122 0.29 -1.59 17.32
CA SER A 122 0.63 -2.61 16.31
C SER A 122 1.33 -2.00 15.11
N ILE A 123 0.82 -0.88 14.59
CA ILE A 123 1.41 -0.17 13.45
C ILE A 123 2.76 0.44 13.83
N ALA A 124 2.90 1.01 15.03
CA ALA A 124 4.16 1.54 15.52
C ALA A 124 5.24 0.45 15.60
N THR A 125 4.91 -0.69 16.18
CA THR A 125 5.81 -1.85 16.27
C THR A 125 6.19 -2.38 14.90
N SER A 126 5.21 -2.56 14.01
CA SER A 126 5.46 -2.99 12.64
C SER A 126 6.35 -2.02 11.87
N SER A 127 6.17 -0.71 12.09
CA SER A 127 7.00 0.33 11.47
C SER A 127 8.44 0.29 11.98
N LEU A 128 8.61 0.15 13.29
CA LEU A 128 9.93 0.03 13.91
C LEU A 128 10.69 -1.17 13.36
N VAL A 129 10.06 -2.35 13.35
CA VAL A 129 10.67 -3.58 12.79
C VAL A 129 11.06 -3.38 11.33
N THR A 130 10.17 -2.78 10.53
CA THR A 130 10.46 -2.49 9.12
C THR A 130 11.68 -1.58 8.95
N ILE A 131 11.77 -0.51 9.75
CA ILE A 131 12.90 0.42 9.72
C ILE A 131 14.20 -0.29 10.11
N LEU A 132 14.18 -1.13 11.14
CA LEU A 132 15.36 -1.89 11.58
C LEU A 132 15.84 -2.87 10.50
N VAL A 133 14.90 -3.58 9.85
CA VAL A 133 15.22 -4.50 8.75
C VAL A 133 15.79 -3.75 7.54
N LEU A 134 15.21 -2.60 7.17
CA LEU A 134 15.73 -1.76 6.10
C LEU A 134 17.12 -1.20 6.43
N ALA A 135 17.33 -0.72 7.65
CA ALA A 135 18.62 -0.24 8.09
C ALA A 135 19.70 -1.34 8.04
N ALA A 136 19.36 -2.54 8.52
CA ALA A 136 20.24 -3.70 8.40
C ALA A 136 20.51 -4.05 6.92
N GLY A 137 19.49 -4.01 6.06
CA GLY A 137 19.62 -4.23 4.62
C GLY A 137 20.59 -3.24 3.98
N VAL A 138 20.47 -1.94 4.28
CA VAL A 138 21.35 -0.89 3.77
C VAL A 138 22.79 -1.10 4.25
N LEU A 139 23.00 -1.41 5.52
CA LEU A 139 24.35 -1.69 6.06
C LEU A 139 24.99 -2.92 5.40
N LEU A 140 24.19 -3.93 5.05
CA LEU A 140 24.66 -5.14 4.40
C LEU A 140 24.83 -4.98 2.89
N MET A 141 24.32 -3.91 2.29
CA MET A 141 24.36 -3.71 0.83
C MET A 141 25.80 -3.54 0.31
N VAL A 142 26.62 -2.75 1.01
CA VAL A 142 28.02 -2.50 0.62
C VAL A 142 28.86 -3.77 0.61
N PRO A 143 28.93 -4.59 1.70
CA PRO A 143 29.72 -5.81 1.71
C PRO A 143 29.18 -6.91 0.78
N ARG A 144 27.91 -6.83 0.38
CA ARG A 144 27.28 -7.80 -0.54
C ARG A 144 27.20 -7.35 -1.99
N GLN A 145 27.80 -6.21 -2.32
CA GLN A 145 27.81 -5.69 -3.68
C GLN A 145 28.32 -6.70 -4.73
N PRO A 146 29.37 -7.52 -4.49
CA PRO A 146 29.79 -8.54 -5.44
C PRO A 146 28.72 -9.60 -5.73
N VAL A 147 27.88 -9.92 -4.74
CA VAL A 147 26.77 -10.87 -4.92
C VAL A 147 25.64 -10.22 -5.69
N LEU A 148 25.32 -8.96 -5.42
CA LEU A 148 24.28 -8.20 -6.11
C LEU A 148 24.61 -7.93 -7.59
N GLN A 149 25.89 -7.84 -7.92
CA GLN A 149 26.40 -7.63 -9.28
C GLN A 149 26.74 -8.93 -10.02
N SER A 150 26.46 -10.09 -9.42
CA SER A 150 26.71 -11.39 -10.04
C SER A 150 25.81 -11.58 -11.27
N GLU A 151 26.42 -11.81 -12.45
CA GLU A 151 25.69 -12.08 -13.69
C GLU A 151 24.77 -13.30 -13.58
N VAL A 152 25.13 -14.29 -12.77
CA VAL A 152 24.32 -15.49 -12.52
C VAL A 152 23.06 -15.19 -11.72
N LEU A 153 23.11 -14.20 -10.80
CA LEU A 153 22.00 -13.84 -9.93
C LEU A 153 21.17 -12.67 -10.48
N GLN A 154 21.69 -11.95 -11.47
CA GLN A 154 21.00 -10.81 -12.05
C GLN A 154 19.57 -11.14 -12.52
N PRO A 155 19.31 -12.24 -13.25
CA PRO A 155 17.93 -12.59 -13.63
C PRO A 155 16.99 -12.81 -12.44
N ALA A 156 17.52 -13.31 -11.33
CA ALA A 156 16.74 -13.47 -10.10
C ALA A 156 16.38 -12.11 -9.49
N PHE A 157 17.33 -11.17 -9.42
CA PHE A 157 17.10 -9.83 -8.89
C PHE A 157 16.11 -9.02 -9.75
N GLU A 158 16.22 -9.12 -11.08
CA GLU A 158 15.30 -8.45 -12.01
C GLU A 158 13.86 -8.93 -11.86
N ASN A 159 13.67 -10.20 -11.45
CA ASN A 159 12.36 -10.80 -11.28
C ASN A 159 11.82 -10.76 -9.83
N VAL A 160 12.53 -10.14 -8.88
CA VAL A 160 12.07 -10.04 -7.48
C VAL A 160 10.71 -9.33 -7.37
N VAL A 161 10.54 -8.21 -8.08
CA VAL A 161 9.31 -7.43 -8.04
C VAL A 161 8.14 -8.20 -8.66
N PRO A 162 8.24 -8.75 -9.88
CA PRO A 162 7.20 -9.63 -10.43
C PRO A 162 6.87 -10.83 -9.55
N ALA A 163 7.87 -11.49 -8.96
CA ALA A 163 7.67 -12.62 -8.06
C ALA A 163 6.92 -12.23 -6.79
N LEU A 164 7.25 -11.08 -6.20
CA LEU A 164 6.56 -10.53 -5.04
C LEU A 164 5.08 -10.25 -5.35
N PHE A 165 4.79 -9.60 -6.48
CA PHE A 165 3.42 -9.34 -6.91
C PHE A 165 2.66 -10.63 -7.21
N GLY A 166 3.33 -11.64 -7.81
CA GLY A 166 2.75 -12.95 -8.04
C GLY A 166 2.35 -13.66 -6.73
N ALA A 167 3.23 -13.64 -5.73
CA ALA A 167 2.95 -14.21 -4.41
C ALA A 167 1.80 -13.48 -3.70
N MET A 168 1.74 -12.16 -3.80
CA MET A 168 0.63 -11.36 -3.27
C MET A 168 -0.68 -11.65 -4.00
N ALA A 169 -0.65 -11.72 -5.32
CA ALA A 169 -1.81 -12.05 -6.15
C ALA A 169 -2.39 -13.42 -5.76
N TYR A 170 -1.54 -14.42 -5.49
CA TYR A 170 -1.97 -15.74 -5.05
C TYR A 170 -2.84 -15.69 -3.78
N LYS A 171 -2.50 -14.83 -2.81
CA LYS A 171 -3.28 -14.66 -1.58
C LYS A 171 -4.74 -14.26 -1.86
N TYR A 172 -4.95 -13.41 -2.86
CA TYR A 172 -6.28 -12.97 -3.26
C TYR A 172 -6.97 -13.96 -4.19
N TYR A 173 -6.24 -14.56 -5.12
CA TYR A 173 -6.77 -15.49 -6.09
C TYR A 173 -7.23 -16.80 -5.43
N ARG A 174 -6.52 -17.29 -4.41
CA ARG A 174 -6.88 -18.52 -3.69
C ARG A 174 -8.32 -18.53 -3.16
N LYS A 175 -8.85 -17.36 -2.80
CA LYS A 175 -10.23 -17.26 -2.30
C LYS A 175 -11.28 -17.33 -3.41
N ASN A 176 -10.95 -16.90 -4.63
CA ASN A 176 -11.87 -16.77 -5.75
C ASN A 176 -11.20 -17.20 -7.08
N MET A 177 -10.61 -18.41 -7.08
CA MET A 177 -9.85 -18.90 -8.24
C MET A 177 -10.65 -18.92 -9.53
N HIS A 178 -11.94 -19.30 -9.46
CA HIS A 178 -12.84 -19.34 -10.61
C HIS A 178 -13.06 -17.96 -11.26
N ILE A 179 -12.90 -16.84 -10.51
CA ILE A 179 -12.95 -15.49 -11.07
C ILE A 179 -11.58 -15.07 -11.58
N ALA A 180 -10.51 -15.40 -10.84
CA ALA A 180 -9.15 -14.95 -11.14
C ALA A 180 -8.53 -15.63 -12.38
N VAL A 181 -8.91 -16.87 -12.68
CA VAL A 181 -8.38 -17.64 -13.83
C VAL A 181 -8.68 -16.96 -15.17
N PHE A 182 -9.88 -16.39 -15.35
CA PHE A 182 -10.27 -15.80 -16.63
C PHE A 182 -9.38 -14.60 -17.04
N PRO A 183 -9.21 -13.55 -16.23
CA PRO A 183 -8.32 -12.45 -16.61
C PRO A 183 -6.86 -12.90 -16.70
N LEU A 184 -6.43 -13.85 -15.88
CA LEU A 184 -5.06 -14.37 -15.91
C LEU A 184 -4.76 -15.10 -17.21
N VAL A 185 -5.62 -16.02 -17.64
CA VAL A 185 -5.46 -16.76 -18.90
C VAL A 185 -5.56 -15.81 -20.08
N LEU A 186 -6.54 -14.89 -20.08
CA LEU A 186 -6.72 -13.92 -21.15
C LEU A 186 -5.49 -13.03 -21.32
N MET A 187 -4.97 -12.47 -20.22
CA MET A 187 -3.81 -11.59 -20.27
C MET A 187 -2.53 -12.35 -20.64
N SER A 188 -2.35 -13.58 -20.12
CA SER A 188 -1.22 -14.42 -20.50
C SER A 188 -1.24 -14.75 -21.99
N ALA A 189 -2.37 -15.15 -22.52
CA ALA A 189 -2.53 -15.39 -23.96
C ALA A 189 -2.24 -14.12 -24.78
N LEU A 190 -2.79 -12.99 -24.35
CA LEU A 190 -2.62 -11.72 -25.05
C LEU A 190 -1.16 -11.28 -25.10
N PHE A 191 -0.39 -11.42 -24.02
CA PHE A 191 1.04 -11.09 -24.01
C PHE A 191 1.90 -12.10 -24.80
N ILE A 192 1.50 -13.37 -24.86
CA ILE A 192 2.18 -14.39 -25.67
C ILE A 192 1.98 -14.09 -27.17
N PHE A 193 0.72 -13.82 -27.60
CA PHE A 193 0.42 -13.62 -29.00
C PHE A 193 0.76 -12.21 -29.52
N VAL A 194 0.82 -11.20 -28.64
CA VAL A 194 1.13 -9.81 -28.97
C VAL A 194 2.22 -9.26 -28.06
N PRO A 195 3.49 -9.65 -28.26
CA PRO A 195 4.62 -9.24 -27.39
C PRO A 195 4.81 -7.72 -27.29
N GLY A 196 4.38 -6.97 -28.31
CA GLY A 196 4.46 -5.50 -28.32
C GLY A 196 3.66 -4.83 -27.18
N LEU A 197 2.71 -5.54 -26.55
CA LEU A 197 1.92 -5.02 -25.42
C LEU A 197 2.65 -5.10 -24.09
N ILE A 198 3.78 -5.80 -24.01
CA ILE A 198 4.59 -5.92 -22.77
C ILE A 198 5.06 -4.53 -22.30
N GLY A 199 5.42 -3.63 -23.23
CA GLY A 199 5.74 -2.23 -22.91
C GLY A 199 4.58 -1.39 -22.38
N SER A 200 3.35 -1.87 -22.51
CA SER A 200 2.11 -1.17 -22.13
C SER A 200 1.34 -1.87 -21.00
N THR A 201 2.02 -2.65 -20.16
CA THR A 201 1.39 -3.43 -19.07
C THR A 201 0.51 -2.59 -18.16
N SER A 202 0.89 -1.34 -17.88
CA SER A 202 0.10 -0.42 -17.06
C SER A 202 -1.28 -0.12 -17.64
N PHE A 203 -1.40 -0.02 -18.96
CA PHE A 203 -2.70 0.18 -19.62
C PHE A 203 -3.54 -1.10 -19.66
N MET A 204 -2.90 -2.27 -19.59
CA MET A 204 -3.58 -3.57 -19.60
C MET A 204 -4.28 -3.88 -18.27
N ILE A 205 -4.04 -3.11 -17.21
CA ILE A 205 -4.79 -3.19 -15.94
C ILE A 205 -6.28 -2.91 -16.18
N ILE A 206 -6.61 -1.94 -17.04
CA ILE A 206 -8.00 -1.55 -17.31
C ILE A 206 -8.80 -2.70 -17.94
N PRO A 207 -8.40 -3.29 -19.09
CA PRO A 207 -9.13 -4.41 -19.68
C PRO A 207 -9.10 -5.66 -18.79
N SER A 208 -8.01 -5.92 -18.07
CA SER A 208 -7.93 -7.04 -17.10
C SER A 208 -8.97 -6.86 -15.97
N GLY A 209 -9.04 -5.66 -15.41
CA GLY A 209 -10.02 -5.32 -14.37
C GLY A 209 -11.47 -5.41 -14.88
N ALA A 210 -11.74 -4.92 -16.09
CA ALA A 210 -13.06 -5.01 -16.70
C ALA A 210 -13.50 -6.47 -16.89
N VAL A 211 -12.60 -7.34 -17.38
CA VAL A 211 -12.87 -8.78 -17.50
C VAL A 211 -13.14 -9.42 -16.14
N ALA A 212 -12.34 -9.10 -15.12
CA ALA A 212 -12.54 -9.62 -13.77
C ALA A 212 -13.92 -9.22 -13.20
N ILE A 213 -14.33 -7.96 -13.39
CA ILE A 213 -15.62 -7.45 -12.94
C ILE A 213 -16.77 -8.13 -13.68
N LEU A 214 -16.66 -8.28 -14.99
CA LEU A 214 -17.68 -8.96 -15.82
C LEU A 214 -17.86 -10.42 -15.39
N VAL A 215 -16.75 -11.14 -15.20
CA VAL A 215 -16.77 -12.53 -14.73
C VAL A 215 -17.40 -12.62 -13.34
N ALA A 216 -16.98 -11.77 -12.42
CA ALA A 216 -17.56 -11.72 -11.07
C ALA A 216 -19.06 -11.44 -11.09
N TRP A 217 -19.51 -10.52 -11.93
CA TRP A 217 -20.93 -10.19 -12.09
C TRP A 217 -21.75 -11.36 -12.66
N ILE A 218 -21.21 -12.09 -13.65
CA ILE A 218 -21.85 -13.29 -14.22
C ILE A 218 -22.03 -14.37 -13.14
N PHE A 219 -20.98 -14.64 -12.36
CA PHE A 219 -21.05 -15.64 -11.28
C PHE A 219 -22.02 -15.20 -10.17
N PHE A 220 -22.00 -13.92 -9.81
CA PHE A 220 -22.95 -13.39 -8.83
C PHE A 220 -24.42 -13.54 -9.30
N LYS A 221 -24.71 -13.22 -10.57
CA LYS A 221 -26.04 -13.36 -11.14
C LYS A 221 -26.51 -14.83 -11.19
N LYS A 222 -25.59 -15.77 -11.51
CA LYS A 222 -25.88 -17.20 -11.46
C LYS A 222 -26.21 -17.68 -10.05
N GLY A 223 -25.36 -17.35 -9.08
CA GLY A 223 -25.57 -17.76 -7.69
C GLY A 223 -26.83 -17.16 -7.05
N LYS A 224 -27.28 -15.98 -7.50
CA LYS A 224 -28.56 -15.42 -7.08
C LYS A 224 -29.74 -16.21 -7.64
N LYS A 225 -29.66 -16.62 -8.90
CA LYS A 225 -30.73 -17.39 -9.57
C LYS A 225 -30.92 -18.80 -8.98
N GLU A 226 -29.81 -19.41 -8.49
CA GLU A 226 -29.85 -20.74 -7.82
C GLU A 226 -30.38 -20.66 -6.38
N ARG A 227 -30.40 -19.48 -5.77
CA ARG A 227 -30.99 -19.25 -4.41
C ARG A 227 -32.46 -18.88 -4.45
N GLU A 228 -32.98 -18.46 -5.60
CA GLU A 228 -34.36 -18.06 -5.82
C GLU A 228 -35.19 -19.18 -6.49
N SER A 229 -34.55 -20.28 -6.91
CA SER A 229 -35.18 -21.53 -7.39
C SER A 229 -35.18 -22.60 -6.32
#